data_226c3f8704b9fc8da832616689eaaa45
#
_entry.id   226c3f8704b9fc8da832616689eaaa45
#
_cell.length_a   1.000
_cell.length_b   1.000
_cell.length_c   1.000
_cell.angle_alpha   90.00
_cell.angle_beta   90.00
_cell.angle_gamma   90.00
#
_symmetry.space_group_name_H-M   'P 1'
#
loop_
_entity.id
_entity.type
_entity.pdbx_description
1 polymer ?
#
loop_
_entity_poly.entity_id
_entity_poly.type
_entity_poly.pdbx_seq_one_letter_code
_entity_poly.pdbx_strand_id
1 'polypeptide(L)'
;MSLAPVWGRRALLALAVPALLAGCVSERSAGHHMRHGFSDDRSVVQVISAVVGGKNVFIPSTIVLTEGSGRKLSVFNTTDQPHGFAIPGLGVEVVLPPGQETPIDLPTLEAHRIYAINCHLHPPHRSATLMVVPAR
;
A
#
# COMPACT_ATOMS: atom_id res chain seq x y z
N MET A 1 -89.05 -3.86 42.26
CA MET A 1 -88.38 -2.62 41.86
C MET A 1 -87.01 -2.67 42.50
N SER A 2 -86.01 -3.06 41.72
CA SER A 2 -84.63 -3.20 42.24
C SER A 2 -83.66 -2.66 41.14
N LEU A 3 -82.99 -1.59 41.53
CA LEU A 3 -82.01 -0.91 40.71
C LEU A 3 -80.63 -1.48 40.99
N ALA A 4 -79.95 -2.06 39.98
CA ALA A 4 -78.57 -2.53 40.10
C ALA A 4 -77.61 -1.41 39.66
N PRO A 5 -76.50 -1.21 40.36
CA PRO A 5 -75.50 -0.21 39.93
C PRO A 5 -74.54 -0.72 38.85
N VAL A 6 -74.35 0.13 37.89
CA VAL A 6 -73.42 -0.07 36.76
C VAL A 6 -72.00 0.28 37.26
N TRP A 7 -71.12 -0.71 37.24
CA TRP A 7 -69.69 -0.53 37.55
C TRP A 7 -68.93 -0.24 36.25
N GLY A 8 -68.50 0.99 36.12
CA GLY A 8 -67.66 1.40 35.01
C GLY A 8 -66.24 0.79 35.09
N ARG A 9 -65.91 0.00 34.10
CA ARG A 9 -64.54 -0.48 33.89
C ARG A 9 -63.69 0.66 33.35
N ARG A 10 -62.76 1.17 34.18
CA ARG A 10 -61.70 2.05 33.73
C ARG A 10 -60.67 1.21 33.00
N ALA A 11 -60.62 1.35 31.67
CA ALA A 11 -59.54 0.80 30.84
C ALA A 11 -58.27 1.66 31.06
N LEU A 12 -57.27 1.09 31.68
CA LEU A 12 -55.92 1.66 31.72
C LEU A 12 -55.28 1.45 30.34
N LEU A 13 -55.18 2.53 29.59
CA LEU A 13 -54.32 2.56 28.37
C LEU A 13 -52.86 2.59 28.85
N ALA A 14 -52.20 1.45 28.70
CA ALA A 14 -50.75 1.38 28.83
C ALA A 14 -50.13 1.97 27.53
N LEU A 15 -49.58 3.16 27.61
CA LEU A 15 -48.75 3.75 26.58
C LEU A 15 -47.43 3.00 26.52
N ALA A 16 -47.30 2.09 25.54
CA ALA A 16 -46.05 1.50 25.18
C ALA A 16 -45.20 2.53 24.43
N VAL A 17 -44.18 3.04 25.06
CA VAL A 17 -43.16 3.86 24.42
C VAL A 17 -42.22 2.92 23.65
N PRO A 18 -42.12 2.98 22.32
CA PRO A 18 -41.10 2.25 21.61
C PRO A 18 -39.74 2.90 21.90
N ALA A 19 -38.86 2.19 22.61
CA ALA A 19 -37.45 2.52 22.71
C ALA A 19 -36.83 2.45 21.31
N LEU A 20 -36.64 3.59 20.66
CA LEU A 20 -35.81 3.75 19.50
C LEU A 20 -34.36 3.49 19.92
N LEU A 21 -33.92 2.25 19.77
CA LEU A 21 -32.50 1.91 19.75
C LEU A 21 -31.92 2.57 18.50
N ALA A 22 -31.41 3.78 18.65
CA ALA A 22 -30.52 4.40 17.70
C ALA A 22 -29.24 3.55 17.65
N GLY A 23 -29.27 2.50 16.85
CA GLY A 23 -28.07 1.79 16.44
C GLY A 23 -27.20 2.79 15.68
N CYS A 24 -26.09 3.23 16.31
CA CYS A 24 -24.99 3.82 15.60
C CYS A 24 -24.48 2.77 14.61
N VAL A 25 -25.05 2.74 13.41
CA VAL A 25 -24.43 2.12 12.28
C VAL A 25 -23.21 2.99 12.00
N SER A 26 -22.07 2.55 12.53
CA SER A 26 -20.78 3.02 12.09
C SER A 26 -20.66 2.59 10.62
N GLU A 27 -21.11 3.44 9.72
CA GLU A 27 -20.72 3.36 8.32
C GLU A 27 -19.18 3.45 8.33
N ARG A 28 -18.55 2.27 8.33
CA ARG A 28 -17.19 2.18 7.82
C ARG A 28 -17.30 2.61 6.36
N SER A 29 -17.17 3.91 6.18
CA SER A 29 -16.86 4.48 4.88
C SER A 29 -15.64 3.68 4.39
N ALA A 30 -15.89 2.75 3.48
CA ALA A 30 -14.86 2.17 2.67
C ALA A 30 -14.38 3.30 1.75
N GLY A 31 -13.71 4.27 2.37
CA GLY A 31 -12.96 5.26 1.62
C GLY A 31 -12.00 4.48 0.77
N HIS A 32 -12.25 4.47 -0.52
CA HIS A 32 -11.23 4.23 -1.52
C HIS A 32 -10.20 5.34 -1.35
N HIS A 33 -9.42 5.27 -0.27
CA HIS A 33 -8.16 5.96 -0.23
C HIS A 33 -7.35 5.31 -1.34
N MET A 34 -7.32 5.96 -2.49
CA MET A 34 -6.24 5.73 -3.44
C MET A 34 -4.98 5.87 -2.59
N ARG A 35 -4.38 4.74 -2.23
CA ARG A 35 -3.11 4.70 -1.54
C ARG A 35 -2.07 5.18 -2.55
N HIS A 36 -1.91 6.49 -2.63
CA HIS A 36 -0.80 7.10 -3.34
C HIS A 36 0.42 6.93 -2.45
N GLY A 37 1.15 5.84 -2.64
CA GLY A 37 2.34 5.58 -1.84
C GLY A 37 2.65 4.10 -1.71
N PHE A 38 3.64 3.81 -0.92
CA PHE A 38 4.10 2.46 -0.65
C PHE A 38 3.17 1.69 0.29
N SER A 39 3.20 0.37 0.19
CA SER A 39 2.58 -0.51 1.18
C SER A 39 3.27 -0.35 2.55
N ASP A 40 2.53 -0.61 3.64
CA ASP A 40 3.08 -0.57 4.99
C ASP A 40 3.93 -1.81 5.35
N ASP A 41 4.24 -2.66 4.36
CA ASP A 41 5.05 -3.86 4.57
C ASP A 41 6.52 -3.48 4.77
N ARG A 42 6.97 -3.48 6.02
CA ARG A 42 8.34 -3.15 6.41
C ARG A 42 9.36 -4.22 6.03
N SER A 43 8.93 -5.38 5.57
CA SER A 43 9.82 -6.44 5.08
C SER A 43 10.31 -6.18 3.66
N VAL A 44 9.66 -5.25 2.95
CA VAL A 44 9.95 -4.86 1.58
C VAL A 44 10.76 -3.57 1.56
N VAL A 45 11.84 -3.54 0.81
CA VAL A 45 12.62 -2.30 0.61
C VAL A 45 11.94 -1.45 -0.46
N GLN A 46 11.61 -0.23 -0.07
CA GLN A 46 10.89 0.71 -0.92
C GLN A 46 11.83 1.60 -1.71
N VAL A 47 11.53 1.79 -2.99
CA VAL A 47 12.29 2.63 -3.92
C VAL A 47 11.31 3.55 -4.65
N ILE A 48 11.73 4.77 -4.92
CA ILE A 48 10.96 5.73 -5.69
C ILE A 48 11.66 5.99 -7.03
N SER A 49 10.94 5.96 -8.13
CA SER A 49 11.34 6.57 -9.39
C SER A 49 10.76 7.99 -9.43
N ALA A 50 11.61 9.01 -9.55
CA ALA A 50 11.22 10.40 -9.43
C ALA A 50 12.06 11.32 -10.34
N VAL A 51 11.60 12.57 -10.49
CA VAL A 51 12.37 13.64 -11.12
C VAL A 51 12.95 14.56 -10.04
N VAL A 52 14.27 14.69 -10.01
CA VAL A 52 14.97 15.58 -9.08
C VAL A 52 15.93 16.48 -9.89
N GLY A 53 15.74 17.79 -9.80
CA GLY A 53 16.55 18.75 -10.56
C GLY A 53 16.49 18.50 -12.07
N GLY A 54 15.33 18.12 -12.61
CA GLY A 54 15.14 17.82 -14.03
C GLY A 54 15.81 16.50 -14.50
N LYS A 55 16.22 15.64 -13.58
CA LYS A 55 16.81 14.33 -13.87
C LYS A 55 15.93 13.22 -13.29
N ASN A 56 15.68 12.20 -14.06
CA ASN A 56 15.07 10.97 -13.57
C ASN A 56 16.07 10.21 -12.69
N VAL A 57 15.63 9.80 -11.51
CA VAL A 57 16.47 9.15 -10.49
C VAL A 57 15.70 8.05 -9.78
N PHE A 58 16.42 7.08 -9.21
CA PHE A 58 15.89 6.19 -8.18
C PHE A 58 16.30 6.67 -6.79
N ILE A 59 15.39 6.61 -5.83
CA ILE A 59 15.61 7.02 -4.45
C ILE A 59 15.21 5.86 -3.52
N PRO A 60 16.12 5.37 -2.67
CA PRO A 60 17.52 5.76 -2.55
C PRO A 60 18.35 5.37 -3.79
N SER A 61 19.40 6.10 -4.07
CA SER A 61 20.34 5.78 -5.16
C SER A 61 21.26 4.60 -4.83
N THR A 62 21.30 4.18 -3.57
CA THR A 62 21.98 2.97 -3.11
C THR A 62 21.03 2.19 -2.23
N ILE A 63 20.75 0.96 -2.63
CA ILE A 63 19.92 0.01 -1.90
C ILE A 63 20.86 -1.01 -1.28
N VAL A 64 20.71 -1.26 0.02
CA VAL A 64 21.51 -2.26 0.74
C VAL A 64 20.59 -3.39 1.18
N LEU A 65 20.88 -4.61 0.73
CA LEU A 65 20.19 -5.82 1.15
C LEU A 65 21.17 -6.83 1.75
N THR A 66 20.67 -7.72 2.59
CA THR A 66 21.43 -8.88 3.04
C THR A 66 21.32 -10.01 2.04
N GLU A 67 22.35 -10.84 1.96
CA GLU A 67 22.33 -12.09 1.17
C GLU A 67 21.13 -12.99 1.52
N GLY A 68 20.80 -13.92 0.62
CA GLY A 68 19.74 -14.91 0.80
C GLY A 68 18.62 -14.79 -0.23
N SER A 69 17.63 -15.65 -0.07
CA SER A 69 16.45 -15.72 -0.95
C SER A 69 15.26 -14.92 -0.40
N GLY A 70 14.24 -14.74 -1.24
CA GLY A 70 12.97 -14.11 -0.84
C GLY A 70 13.06 -12.60 -0.58
N ARG A 71 14.11 -11.92 -1.05
CA ARG A 71 14.22 -10.47 -0.95
C ARG A 71 13.29 -9.82 -1.97
N LYS A 72 12.63 -8.75 -1.54
CA LYS A 72 11.67 -8.02 -2.35
C LYS A 72 11.98 -6.54 -2.36
N LEU A 73 11.74 -5.92 -3.50
CA LEU A 73 11.67 -4.47 -3.64
C LEU A 73 10.25 -4.07 -3.98
N SER A 74 9.88 -2.87 -3.64
CA SER A 74 8.70 -2.22 -4.17
C SER A 74 9.09 -0.87 -4.73
N VAL A 75 8.82 -0.66 -6.02
CA VAL A 75 9.21 0.58 -6.70
C VAL A 75 7.97 1.38 -7.04
N PHE A 76 7.85 2.57 -6.46
CA PHE A 76 6.77 3.50 -6.76
C PHE A 76 7.23 4.53 -7.79
N ASN A 77 6.54 4.60 -8.93
CA ASN A 77 6.80 5.61 -9.95
C ASN A 77 5.98 6.86 -9.68
N THR A 78 6.61 7.94 -9.23
CA THR A 78 5.95 9.21 -8.92
C THR A 78 5.76 10.12 -10.14
N THR A 79 6.22 9.68 -11.32
CA THR A 79 6.15 10.49 -12.54
C THR A 79 4.89 10.17 -13.34
N ASP A 80 4.62 10.98 -14.34
CA ASP A 80 3.53 10.82 -15.30
C ASP A 80 3.90 9.97 -16.53
N GLN A 81 5.15 9.47 -16.59
CA GLN A 81 5.67 8.64 -17.67
C GLN A 81 6.04 7.25 -17.15
N PRO A 82 5.94 6.20 -17.98
CA PRO A 82 6.45 4.89 -17.61
C PRO A 82 7.98 4.94 -17.51
N HIS A 83 8.54 4.24 -16.52
CA HIS A 83 9.99 4.04 -16.38
C HIS A 83 10.34 2.56 -16.43
N GLY A 84 11.57 2.27 -16.81
CA GLY A 84 12.14 0.93 -16.68
C GLY A 84 12.85 0.78 -15.32
N PHE A 85 12.93 -0.43 -14.84
CA PHE A 85 13.77 -0.80 -13.71
C PHE A 85 14.45 -2.13 -14.05
N ALA A 86 15.75 -2.08 -14.24
CA ALA A 86 16.51 -3.24 -14.64
C ALA A 86 17.73 -3.43 -13.74
N ILE A 87 17.99 -4.67 -13.34
CA ILE A 87 19.20 -5.13 -12.68
C ILE A 87 19.78 -6.25 -13.55
N PRO A 88 20.55 -5.93 -14.62
CA PRO A 88 20.97 -6.92 -15.61
C PRO A 88 21.71 -8.10 -14.99
N GLY A 89 22.55 -7.86 -13.97
CA GLY A 89 23.31 -8.91 -13.29
C GLY A 89 22.45 -9.89 -12.49
N LEU A 90 21.16 -9.60 -12.30
CA LEU A 90 20.18 -10.48 -11.65
C LEU A 90 19.08 -10.96 -12.61
N GLY A 91 19.12 -10.57 -13.87
CA GLY A 91 18.06 -10.88 -14.84
C GLY A 91 16.72 -10.21 -14.54
N VAL A 92 16.71 -9.14 -13.76
CA VAL A 92 15.50 -8.39 -13.41
C VAL A 92 15.31 -7.28 -14.43
N GLU A 93 14.12 -7.23 -15.03
CA GLU A 93 13.71 -6.16 -15.93
C GLU A 93 12.19 -6.00 -15.86
N VAL A 94 11.71 -4.82 -15.43
CA VAL A 94 10.29 -4.52 -15.29
C VAL A 94 9.97 -3.10 -15.74
N VAL A 95 8.74 -2.89 -16.20
CA VAL A 95 8.19 -1.57 -16.49
C VAL A 95 7.44 -1.05 -15.26
N LEU A 96 7.69 0.19 -14.92
CA LEU A 96 7.06 0.91 -13.81
C LEU A 96 5.97 1.83 -14.38
N PRO A 97 4.69 1.49 -14.29
CA PRO A 97 3.60 2.35 -14.77
C PRO A 97 3.55 3.67 -13.99
N PRO A 98 3.08 4.77 -14.59
CA PRO A 98 2.93 6.06 -13.93
C PRO A 98 2.04 5.98 -12.69
N GLY A 99 2.47 6.60 -11.59
CA GLY A 99 1.68 6.72 -10.36
C GLY A 99 1.37 5.40 -9.64
N GLN A 100 2.11 4.32 -9.96
CA GLN A 100 1.85 2.99 -9.40
C GLN A 100 3.06 2.42 -8.68
N GLU A 101 2.76 1.55 -7.72
CA GLU A 101 3.72 0.70 -7.02
C GLU A 101 3.87 -0.63 -7.79
N THR A 102 5.11 -1.04 -8.01
CA THR A 102 5.44 -2.30 -8.70
C THR A 102 6.27 -3.16 -7.75
N PRO A 103 5.74 -4.31 -7.29
CA PRO A 103 6.52 -5.26 -6.51
C PRO A 103 7.49 -6.03 -7.40
N ILE A 104 8.70 -6.25 -6.90
CA ILE A 104 9.78 -6.94 -7.61
C ILE A 104 10.36 -8.01 -6.69
N ASP A 105 10.20 -9.27 -7.07
CA ASP A 105 10.86 -10.39 -6.42
C ASP A 105 12.29 -10.50 -6.94
N LEU A 106 13.26 -10.56 -6.01
CA LEU A 106 14.67 -10.75 -6.37
C LEU A 106 15.05 -12.22 -6.30
N PRO A 107 15.94 -12.67 -7.19
CA PRO A 107 16.53 -14.00 -7.05
C PRO A 107 17.39 -14.09 -5.78
N THR A 108 17.92 -15.26 -5.49
CA THR A 108 18.87 -15.44 -4.38
C THR A 108 20.06 -14.50 -4.55
N LEU A 109 20.35 -13.72 -3.50
CA LEU A 109 21.44 -12.76 -3.48
C LEU A 109 22.66 -13.35 -2.79
N GLU A 110 23.84 -13.13 -3.38
CA GLU A 110 25.14 -13.49 -2.82
C GLU A 110 25.79 -12.28 -2.15
N ALA A 111 26.39 -12.48 -0.97
CA ALA A 111 27.13 -11.43 -0.27
C ALA A 111 28.29 -10.86 -1.11
N HIS A 112 28.68 -9.64 -0.78
CA HIS A 112 29.79 -8.91 -1.41
C HIS A 112 29.59 -8.62 -2.91
N ARG A 113 28.34 -8.60 -3.37
CA ARG A 113 27.99 -8.24 -4.73
C ARG A 113 27.48 -6.80 -4.81
N ILE A 114 27.78 -6.17 -5.94
CA ILE A 114 27.29 -4.85 -6.28
C ILE A 114 26.71 -4.94 -7.70
N TYR A 115 25.44 -4.51 -7.84
CA TYR A 115 24.73 -4.53 -9.09
C TYR A 115 24.30 -3.11 -9.48
N ALA A 116 24.43 -2.78 -10.78
CA ALA A 116 23.85 -1.55 -11.31
C ALA A 116 22.34 -1.70 -11.47
N ILE A 117 21.61 -0.64 -11.16
CA ILE A 117 20.18 -0.49 -11.42
C ILE A 117 20.03 0.59 -12.49
N ASN A 118 19.39 0.27 -13.59
CA ASN A 118 19.24 1.15 -14.75
C ASN A 118 17.78 1.27 -15.17
N CYS A 119 17.44 2.38 -15.81
CA CYS A 119 16.19 2.50 -16.55
C CYS A 119 16.43 2.10 -18.01
N HIS A 120 15.87 0.97 -18.43
CA HIS A 120 16.04 0.47 -19.80
C HIS A 120 15.18 1.22 -20.83
N LEU A 121 14.15 1.97 -20.37
CA LEU A 121 13.29 2.76 -21.26
C LEU A 121 13.85 4.16 -21.56
N HIS A 122 14.61 4.74 -20.62
CA HIS A 122 15.11 6.12 -20.75
C HIS A 122 16.59 6.18 -20.38
N PRO A 123 17.50 6.08 -21.35
CA PRO A 123 18.95 6.11 -21.11
C PRO A 123 19.46 7.30 -20.29
N PRO A 124 18.87 8.51 -20.36
CA PRO A 124 19.31 9.65 -19.53
C PRO A 124 18.96 9.54 -18.04
N HIS A 125 18.23 8.51 -17.62
CA HIS A 125 17.95 8.23 -16.22
C HIS A 125 19.24 7.95 -15.46
N ARG A 126 19.39 8.54 -14.27
CA ARG A 126 20.55 8.24 -13.42
C ARG A 126 20.43 6.82 -12.85
N SER A 127 21.50 6.05 -13.01
CA SER A 127 21.58 4.71 -12.41
C SER A 127 21.63 4.77 -10.88
N ALA A 128 21.15 3.70 -10.25
CA ALA A 128 21.29 3.43 -8.83
C ALA A 128 22.13 2.16 -8.63
N THR A 129 22.36 1.79 -7.38
CA THR A 129 23.20 0.64 -7.02
C THR A 129 22.45 -0.24 -6.02
N LEU A 130 22.51 -1.56 -6.23
CA LEU A 130 22.16 -2.56 -5.24
C LEU A 130 23.44 -3.16 -4.67
N MET A 131 23.65 -3.03 -3.37
CA MET A 131 24.77 -3.61 -2.62
C MET A 131 24.25 -4.76 -1.75
N VAL A 132 24.90 -5.92 -1.83
CA VAL A 132 24.54 -7.09 -1.04
C VAL A 132 25.61 -7.31 0.04
N VAL A 133 25.16 -7.30 1.29
CA VAL A 133 26.02 -7.50 2.47
C VAL A 133 25.74 -8.86 3.12
N PRO A 134 26.69 -9.43 3.88
CA PRO A 134 26.48 -10.68 4.61
C PRO A 134 25.31 -10.56 5.60
N ALA A 135 24.56 -11.66 5.76
CA ALA A 135 23.65 -11.81 6.90
C ALA A 135 24.46 -11.92 8.20
N ARG A 136 23.94 -11.31 9.27
CA ARG A 136 24.56 -11.39 10.61
C ARG A 136 24.02 -12.58 11.37
#